data_7b3d1052860d2eac78efe53c4d47d704
#
_entry.id   7b3d1052860d2eac78efe53c4d47d704
#
_cell.length_a   1.000
_cell.length_b   1.000
_cell.length_c   1.000
_cell.angle_alpha   90.00
_cell.angle_beta   90.00
_cell.angle_gamma   90.00
#
_symmetry.space_group_name_H-M   'P 1'
#
loop_
_entity.id
_entity.type
_entity.pdbx_description
1 polymer ?
#
loop_
_entity_poly.entity_id
_entity_poly.type
_entity_poly.pdbx_seq_one_letter_code
_entity_poly.pdbx_strand_id
1 'polypeptide(L)'
;LGVLPVNSHALARIARNIALAGDYARTLSRNAAEGRTFTSEELEHLRAFSDATKQLSTQLAALGQSLYDGAVTTTAHVRSTESLENLGSEADLSDTLEAELAALADSFEELPLPIADGSYQVRTAADYAMLAGRDEVTEEQAQAAAAAFLDLDAARLQATGRSEGAVPCWNFGIDDGDDTSYIAVTVSGGEVLRYYSSCAGGEPALSTDEAAEAAAAFLRARGYDGMRLIDTEDAGQSLICTFCYVQDGVLCTADQLRVRVRLDNGTVCGFSSASYLDTHRARTLPADTIGAEAGQAAVPGALQVVDTRTAFLRLYGARETLCYEYLCETDDGQRCVIAVNARTGQQERIQTSDVSGGVQMQF
;
A
#
# COMPACT_ATOMS: atom_id res chain seq x y z
N LEU A 1 -12.67 10.72 15.60
CA LEU A 1 -12.91 9.28 15.44
C LEU A 1 -11.97 8.57 16.40
N GLY A 2 -12.54 8.05 17.53
CA GLY A 2 -11.77 7.29 18.51
C GLY A 2 -11.19 6.04 17.82
N VAL A 3 -9.93 5.76 18.09
CA VAL A 3 -9.28 4.52 17.65
C VAL A 3 -10.02 3.38 18.33
N LEU A 4 -10.72 2.56 17.54
CA LEU A 4 -11.26 1.30 18.03
C LEU A 4 -10.07 0.42 18.43
N PRO A 5 -10.00 -0.13 19.63
CA PRO A 5 -9.00 -1.12 20.00
C PRO A 5 -9.38 -2.47 19.39
N VAL A 6 -9.61 -2.51 18.09
CA VAL A 6 -9.91 -3.72 17.34
C VAL A 6 -8.61 -4.18 16.74
N ASN A 7 -8.26 -5.43 17.03
CA ASN A 7 -7.19 -6.09 16.33
C ASN A 7 -7.46 -6.01 14.81
N SER A 8 -6.62 -5.29 14.10
CA SER A 8 -6.83 -4.95 12.69
C SER A 8 -6.79 -6.18 11.75
N HIS A 9 -6.48 -7.38 12.26
CA HIS A 9 -6.33 -8.60 11.45
C HIS A 9 -7.64 -9.04 10.76
N ALA A 10 -8.77 -9.06 11.48
CA ALA A 10 -10.04 -9.48 10.90
C ALA A 10 -10.52 -8.49 9.82
N LEU A 11 -10.43 -7.19 10.08
CA LEU A 11 -10.75 -6.16 9.09
C LEU A 11 -9.82 -6.20 7.88
N ALA A 12 -8.52 -6.44 8.10
CA ALA A 12 -7.56 -6.59 7.02
C ALA A 12 -7.85 -7.84 6.16
N ARG A 13 -8.28 -8.94 6.76
CA ARG A 13 -8.71 -10.17 6.05
C ARG A 13 -9.95 -9.88 5.20
N ILE A 14 -10.97 -9.25 5.76
CA ILE A 14 -12.20 -8.86 5.04
C ILE A 14 -11.85 -7.94 3.86
N ALA A 15 -11.09 -6.88 4.09
CA ALA A 15 -10.68 -5.95 3.06
C ALA A 15 -9.89 -6.63 1.94
N ARG A 16 -8.98 -7.55 2.29
CA ARG A 16 -8.22 -8.35 1.35
C ARG A 16 -9.14 -9.23 0.49
N ASN A 17 -10.10 -9.94 1.09
CA ASN A 17 -11.01 -10.82 0.36
C ASN A 17 -11.95 -10.03 -0.56
N ILE A 18 -12.39 -8.84 -0.16
CA ILE A 18 -13.15 -7.94 -1.04
C ILE A 18 -12.30 -7.47 -2.23
N ALA A 19 -11.03 -7.11 -1.99
CA ALA A 19 -10.13 -6.71 -3.06
C ALA A 19 -9.90 -7.83 -4.07
N LEU A 20 -9.68 -9.08 -3.58
CA LEU A 20 -9.56 -10.30 -4.37
C LEU A 20 -10.71 -10.49 -5.34
N ALA A 21 -11.88 -10.42 -4.81
CA ALA A 21 -13.09 -10.65 -5.56
C ALA A 21 -13.36 -9.52 -6.56
N GLY A 22 -12.99 -8.29 -6.20
CA GLY A 22 -13.00 -7.16 -7.13
C GLY A 22 -12.06 -7.41 -8.31
N ASP A 23 -10.85 -7.89 -8.06
CA ASP A 23 -9.87 -8.19 -9.11
C ASP A 23 -10.30 -9.36 -10.00
N TYR A 24 -10.90 -10.40 -9.40
CA TYR A 24 -11.49 -11.50 -10.15
C TYR A 24 -12.61 -11.01 -11.09
N ALA A 25 -13.57 -10.26 -10.57
CA ALA A 25 -14.67 -9.72 -11.37
C ALA A 25 -14.18 -8.81 -12.51
N ARG A 26 -13.16 -8.00 -12.28
CA ARG A 26 -12.55 -7.15 -13.31
C ARG A 26 -11.82 -7.96 -14.37
N THR A 27 -11.09 -9.01 -13.97
CA THR A 27 -10.42 -9.91 -14.92
C THR A 27 -11.43 -10.58 -15.85
N LEU A 28 -12.54 -11.04 -15.29
CA LEU A 28 -13.62 -11.63 -16.09
C LEU A 28 -14.28 -10.60 -17.01
N SER A 29 -14.51 -9.38 -16.53
CA SER A 29 -15.06 -8.29 -17.34
C SER A 29 -14.17 -7.95 -18.54
N ARG A 30 -12.84 -7.91 -18.32
CA ARG A 30 -11.88 -7.69 -19.40
C ARG A 30 -11.89 -8.83 -20.41
N ASN A 31 -11.83 -10.08 -19.93
CA ASN A 31 -11.88 -11.24 -20.79
C ASN A 31 -13.16 -11.24 -21.66
N ALA A 32 -14.28 -10.82 -21.08
CA ALA A 32 -15.55 -10.66 -21.82
C ALA A 32 -15.46 -9.55 -22.86
N ALA A 33 -14.83 -8.41 -22.53
CA ALA A 33 -14.60 -7.31 -23.47
C ALA A 33 -13.69 -7.71 -24.65
N GLU A 34 -12.77 -8.66 -24.41
CA GLU A 34 -11.92 -9.29 -25.43
C GLU A 34 -12.64 -10.40 -26.23
N GLY A 35 -13.94 -10.61 -25.98
CA GLY A 35 -14.78 -11.57 -26.70
C GLY A 35 -14.80 -12.99 -26.11
N ARG A 36 -14.19 -13.22 -24.95
CA ARG A 36 -14.25 -14.50 -24.25
C ARG A 36 -15.57 -14.65 -23.50
N THR A 37 -16.25 -15.75 -23.67
CA THR A 37 -17.45 -16.09 -22.89
C THR A 37 -17.08 -16.63 -21.52
N PHE A 38 -17.92 -16.34 -20.51
CA PHE A 38 -17.77 -16.90 -19.17
C PHE A 38 -17.99 -18.41 -19.19
N THR A 39 -17.17 -19.14 -18.41
CA THR A 39 -17.42 -20.55 -18.12
C THR A 39 -18.53 -20.69 -17.07
N SER A 40 -19.14 -21.88 -16.97
CA SER A 40 -20.15 -22.15 -15.93
C SER A 40 -19.58 -21.99 -14.53
N GLU A 41 -18.35 -22.42 -14.31
CA GLU A 41 -17.61 -22.29 -13.04
C GLU A 41 -17.37 -20.82 -12.67
N GLU A 42 -16.95 -19.99 -13.63
CA GLU A 42 -16.76 -18.55 -13.42
C GLU A 42 -18.08 -17.86 -13.03
N LEU A 43 -19.20 -18.26 -13.63
CA LEU A 43 -20.53 -17.73 -13.28
C LEU A 43 -20.99 -18.18 -11.90
N GLU A 44 -20.69 -19.42 -11.48
CA GLU A 44 -20.96 -19.90 -10.12
C GLU A 44 -20.16 -19.14 -9.10
N HIS A 45 -18.87 -18.91 -9.35
CA HIS A 45 -18.02 -18.11 -8.48
C HIS A 45 -18.51 -16.66 -8.34
N LEU A 46 -18.91 -16.03 -9.44
CA LEU A 46 -19.47 -14.66 -9.40
C LEU A 46 -20.77 -14.61 -8.58
N ARG A 47 -21.63 -15.63 -8.67
CA ARG A 47 -22.85 -15.71 -7.87
C ARG A 47 -22.54 -15.89 -6.39
N ALA A 48 -21.70 -16.86 -6.05
CA ALA A 48 -21.28 -17.12 -4.67
C ALA A 48 -20.68 -15.86 -4.05
N PHE A 49 -19.85 -15.14 -4.82
CA PHE A 49 -19.25 -13.89 -4.38
C PHE A 49 -20.28 -12.77 -4.18
N SER A 50 -21.23 -12.62 -5.11
CA SER A 50 -22.33 -11.63 -4.99
C SER A 50 -23.16 -11.89 -3.72
N ASP A 51 -23.46 -13.14 -3.43
CA ASP A 51 -24.27 -13.51 -2.27
C ASP A 51 -23.49 -13.30 -0.97
N ALA A 52 -22.21 -13.63 -0.91
CA ALA A 52 -21.37 -13.36 0.24
C ALA A 52 -21.19 -11.85 0.50
N THR A 53 -21.03 -11.05 -0.56
CA THR A 53 -20.95 -9.58 -0.41
C THR A 53 -22.25 -9.00 0.16
N LYS A 54 -23.42 -9.50 -0.27
CA LYS A 54 -24.71 -9.11 0.31
C LYS A 54 -24.82 -9.49 1.77
N GLN A 55 -24.40 -10.70 2.13
CA GLN A 55 -24.38 -11.18 3.50
C GLN A 55 -23.46 -10.32 4.37
N LEU A 56 -22.22 -10.05 3.89
CA LEU A 56 -21.27 -9.15 4.56
C LEU A 56 -21.88 -7.77 4.80
N SER A 57 -22.49 -7.17 3.78
CA SER A 57 -23.14 -5.86 3.88
C SER A 57 -24.23 -5.87 4.95
N THR A 58 -25.03 -6.93 5.01
CA THR A 58 -26.11 -7.09 6.02
C THR A 58 -25.52 -7.23 7.42
N GLN A 59 -24.48 -8.02 7.59
CA GLN A 59 -23.84 -8.26 8.89
C GLN A 59 -23.09 -7.00 9.38
N LEU A 60 -22.39 -6.28 8.49
CA LEU A 60 -21.74 -5.01 8.84
C LEU A 60 -22.79 -3.94 9.21
N ALA A 61 -23.93 -3.90 8.52
CA ALA A 61 -25.02 -2.98 8.88
C ALA A 61 -25.61 -3.33 10.24
N ALA A 62 -25.82 -4.62 10.54
CA ALA A 62 -26.29 -5.08 11.84
C ALA A 62 -25.30 -4.76 12.96
N LEU A 63 -24.01 -4.98 12.74
CA LEU A 63 -22.94 -4.61 13.67
C LEU A 63 -22.90 -3.08 13.89
N GLY A 64 -23.01 -2.30 12.81
CA GLY A 64 -23.11 -0.84 12.91
C GLY A 64 -24.34 -0.38 13.71
N GLN A 65 -25.47 -1.04 13.54
CA GLN A 65 -26.68 -0.76 14.33
C GLN A 65 -26.49 -1.13 15.80
N SER A 66 -25.88 -2.29 16.10
CA SER A 66 -25.56 -2.71 17.47
C SER A 66 -24.60 -1.74 18.17
N LEU A 67 -23.64 -1.21 17.44
CA LEU A 67 -22.74 -0.15 17.94
C LEU A 67 -23.50 1.16 18.22
N TYR A 68 -24.41 1.52 17.33
CA TYR A 68 -25.24 2.73 17.47
C TYR A 68 -26.22 2.61 18.65
N ASP A 69 -26.84 1.46 18.82
CA ASP A 69 -27.79 1.19 19.89
C ASP A 69 -27.14 0.97 21.28
N GLY A 70 -25.80 1.00 21.33
CA GLY A 70 -25.04 0.84 22.57
C GLY A 70 -24.95 -0.60 23.08
N ALA A 71 -25.37 -1.58 22.26
CA ALA A 71 -25.23 -3.01 22.59
C ALA A 71 -23.74 -3.45 22.49
N VAL A 72 -22.93 -2.71 21.71
CA VAL A 72 -21.48 -2.81 21.65
C VAL A 72 -20.93 -1.40 21.83
N THR A 73 -20.14 -1.17 22.86
CA THR A 73 -19.58 0.16 23.15
C THR A 73 -18.18 0.31 22.57
N THR A 74 -17.92 1.45 21.97
CA THR A 74 -16.57 1.89 21.63
C THR A 74 -16.07 2.84 22.72
N THR A 75 -14.77 2.92 22.93
CA THR A 75 -14.14 3.84 23.91
C THR A 75 -14.55 5.31 23.72
N ALA A 76 -15.14 5.70 22.59
CA ALA A 76 -15.68 7.03 22.36
C ALA A 76 -17.02 7.30 23.07
N HIS A 77 -17.79 6.28 23.44
CA HIS A 77 -19.08 6.42 24.13
C HIS A 77 -18.97 6.46 25.66
N VAL A 78 -17.84 6.11 26.24
CA VAL A 78 -17.58 6.07 27.68
C VAL A 78 -17.32 7.48 28.26
N ARG A 79 -17.97 8.53 27.77
CA ARG A 79 -17.84 9.89 28.33
C ARG A 79 -18.96 10.30 29.28
N SER A 80 -19.94 9.47 29.53
CA SER A 80 -20.95 9.73 30.58
C SER A 80 -20.76 8.78 31.75
N THR A 81 -20.65 9.33 32.94
CA THR A 81 -20.45 8.58 34.20
C THR A 81 -21.58 7.60 34.56
N GLU A 82 -22.74 7.69 33.94
CA GLU A 82 -23.87 6.75 34.15
C GLU A 82 -23.73 5.45 33.36
N SER A 83 -22.88 5.41 32.32
CA SER A 83 -22.66 4.21 31.49
C SER A 83 -21.62 3.25 32.09
N LEU A 84 -20.79 3.72 33.03
CA LEU A 84 -19.68 2.93 33.60
C LEU A 84 -20.14 1.89 34.65
N GLU A 85 -21.30 2.07 35.29
CA GLU A 85 -21.77 1.15 36.32
C GLU A 85 -22.48 -0.10 35.77
N ASN A 86 -22.83 -0.12 34.48
CA ASN A 86 -23.54 -1.23 33.82
C ASN A 86 -22.75 -1.98 32.76
N LEU A 87 -21.47 -1.64 32.53
CA LEU A 87 -20.62 -2.30 31.56
C LEU A 87 -19.83 -3.40 32.23
N GLY A 88 -19.91 -4.62 31.71
CA GLY A 88 -18.90 -5.65 31.90
C GLY A 88 -17.50 -5.10 31.57
N SER A 89 -16.44 -5.76 31.97
CA SER A 89 -15.09 -5.25 31.81
C SER A 89 -14.82 -4.82 30.35
N GLU A 90 -14.05 -3.74 30.15
CA GLU A 90 -13.67 -3.28 28.80
C GLU A 90 -13.07 -4.41 27.93
N ALA A 91 -12.45 -5.41 28.56
CA ALA A 91 -11.94 -6.62 27.90
C ALA A 91 -13.07 -7.46 27.26
N ASP A 92 -14.21 -7.65 27.93
CA ASP A 92 -15.29 -8.51 27.44
C ASP A 92 -15.98 -7.94 26.18
N LEU A 93 -16.00 -6.61 26.04
CA LEU A 93 -16.63 -5.94 24.89
C LEU A 93 -15.74 -5.91 23.66
N SER A 94 -14.43 -5.73 23.87
CA SER A 94 -13.42 -5.82 22.81
C SER A 94 -13.38 -7.25 22.24
N ASP A 95 -13.43 -8.26 23.10
CA ASP A 95 -13.40 -9.67 22.71
C ASP A 95 -14.64 -10.07 21.90
N THR A 96 -15.83 -9.52 22.24
CA THR A 96 -17.07 -9.81 21.52
C THR A 96 -17.04 -9.23 20.10
N LEU A 97 -16.64 -7.97 19.96
CA LEU A 97 -16.53 -7.33 18.64
C LEU A 97 -15.46 -8.01 17.77
N GLU A 98 -14.34 -8.38 18.38
CA GLU A 98 -13.26 -9.08 17.69
C GLU A 98 -13.71 -10.49 17.25
N ALA A 99 -14.46 -11.20 18.08
CA ALA A 99 -15.02 -12.51 17.75
C ALA A 99 -16.04 -12.43 16.60
N GLU A 100 -16.92 -11.42 16.59
CA GLU A 100 -17.87 -11.20 15.50
C GLU A 100 -17.17 -10.83 14.17
N LEU A 101 -16.15 -9.97 14.22
CA LEU A 101 -15.35 -9.63 13.05
C LEU A 101 -14.51 -10.81 12.55
N ALA A 102 -13.99 -11.65 13.45
CA ALA A 102 -13.28 -12.86 13.10
C ALA A 102 -14.21 -13.88 12.42
N ALA A 103 -15.40 -14.12 12.98
CA ALA A 103 -16.40 -15.00 12.38
C ALA A 103 -16.85 -14.51 10.99
N LEU A 104 -16.96 -13.19 10.82
CA LEU A 104 -17.26 -12.55 9.56
C LEU A 104 -16.13 -12.77 8.55
N ALA A 105 -14.88 -12.62 8.97
CA ALA A 105 -13.70 -12.88 8.13
C ALA A 105 -13.62 -14.35 7.72
N ASP A 106 -13.90 -15.29 8.63
CA ASP A 106 -13.90 -16.73 8.37
C ASP A 106 -14.98 -17.12 7.34
N SER A 107 -16.18 -16.54 7.44
CA SER A 107 -17.25 -16.81 6.45
C SER A 107 -16.87 -16.37 5.02
N PHE A 108 -15.96 -15.41 4.90
CA PHE A 108 -15.44 -14.95 3.61
C PHE A 108 -14.29 -15.81 3.07
N GLU A 109 -13.53 -16.48 3.95
CA GLU A 109 -12.43 -17.37 3.54
C GLU A 109 -12.92 -18.72 3.00
N GLU A 110 -14.13 -19.14 3.37
CA GLU A 110 -14.75 -20.34 2.83
C GLU A 110 -15.21 -20.22 1.36
N LEU A 111 -15.20 -18.98 0.82
CA LEU A 111 -15.53 -18.79 -0.58
C LEU A 111 -14.40 -19.30 -1.46
N PRO A 112 -14.71 -20.21 -2.41
CA PRO A 112 -13.75 -20.62 -3.43
C PRO A 112 -13.54 -19.43 -4.37
N LEU A 113 -12.70 -18.49 -3.99
CA LEU A 113 -12.26 -17.42 -4.88
C LEU A 113 -11.24 -18.02 -5.84
N PRO A 114 -11.57 -18.25 -7.10
CA PRO A 114 -10.59 -18.77 -8.03
C PRO A 114 -9.55 -17.68 -8.25
N ILE A 115 -8.32 -18.12 -8.13
CA ILE A 115 -7.17 -17.28 -8.41
C ILE A 115 -7.09 -17.16 -9.93
N ALA A 116 -7.61 -16.07 -10.48
CA ALA A 116 -7.71 -15.87 -11.92
C ALA A 116 -6.33 -15.81 -12.63
N ASP A 117 -5.24 -15.57 -11.89
CA ASP A 117 -3.89 -15.43 -12.43
C ASP A 117 -2.75 -15.86 -11.49
N GLY A 118 -3.05 -16.63 -10.44
CA GLY A 118 -2.03 -17.10 -9.50
C GLY A 118 -1.57 -16.05 -8.47
N SER A 119 -2.22 -14.90 -8.36
CA SER A 119 -1.76 -13.77 -7.56
C SER A 119 -1.94 -13.91 -6.04
N TYR A 120 -2.49 -15.03 -5.56
CA TYR A 120 -2.77 -15.26 -4.13
C TYR A 120 -2.24 -16.57 -3.54
N GLN A 121 -1.17 -17.05 -4.08
CA GLN A 121 -0.34 -17.99 -3.32
C GLN A 121 0.22 -17.27 -2.10
N VAL A 122 0.40 -18.02 -1.00
CA VAL A 122 1.20 -17.50 0.13
C VAL A 122 2.54 -17.06 -0.44
N ARG A 123 2.75 -15.76 -0.55
CA ARG A 123 3.95 -15.21 -1.16
C ARG A 123 5.14 -15.49 -0.26
N THR A 124 6.22 -15.85 -0.89
CA THR A 124 7.52 -16.09 -0.26
C THR A 124 8.53 -15.09 -0.82
N ALA A 125 9.73 -15.02 -0.27
CA ALA A 125 10.80 -14.18 -0.81
C ALA A 125 11.10 -14.48 -2.28
N ALA A 126 10.85 -15.71 -2.75
CA ALA A 126 11.03 -16.09 -4.16
C ALA A 126 10.04 -15.41 -5.13
N ASP A 127 8.95 -14.89 -4.61
CA ASP A 127 7.94 -14.16 -5.41
C ASP A 127 8.22 -12.66 -5.51
N TYR A 128 9.27 -12.18 -4.82
CA TYR A 128 9.71 -10.80 -4.85
C TYR A 128 10.79 -10.63 -5.92
N ALA A 129 10.56 -9.73 -6.87
CA ALA A 129 11.43 -9.58 -8.05
C ALA A 129 12.91 -9.36 -7.70
N MET A 130 13.18 -8.60 -6.62
CA MET A 130 14.55 -8.30 -6.17
C MET A 130 15.18 -9.38 -5.31
N LEU A 131 14.39 -10.31 -4.75
CA LEU A 131 14.86 -11.34 -3.82
C LEU A 131 14.93 -12.74 -4.46
N ALA A 132 14.21 -12.94 -5.56
CA ALA A 132 14.15 -14.21 -6.26
C ALA A 132 15.54 -14.69 -6.68
N GLY A 133 15.93 -15.89 -6.23
CA GLY A 133 17.23 -16.50 -6.56
C GLY A 133 18.44 -15.84 -5.91
N ARG A 134 18.26 -14.93 -4.96
CA ARG A 134 19.35 -14.36 -4.19
C ARG A 134 19.76 -15.32 -3.07
N ASP A 135 21.06 -15.37 -2.79
CA ASP A 135 21.59 -16.15 -1.69
C ASP A 135 21.14 -15.60 -0.32
N GLU A 136 21.02 -16.48 0.66
CA GLU A 136 20.76 -16.10 2.04
C GLU A 136 22.01 -15.47 2.66
N VAL A 137 21.80 -14.38 3.42
CA VAL A 137 22.84 -13.72 4.19
C VAL A 137 22.82 -14.17 5.67
N THR A 138 23.98 -14.19 6.29
CA THR A 138 24.08 -14.44 7.73
C THR A 138 23.63 -13.23 8.54
N GLU A 139 23.41 -13.41 9.85
CA GLU A 139 23.07 -12.31 10.76
C GLU A 139 24.14 -11.20 10.73
N GLU A 140 25.43 -11.58 10.72
CA GLU A 140 26.55 -10.62 10.69
C GLU A 140 26.59 -9.84 9.38
N GLN A 141 26.28 -10.49 8.25
CA GLN A 141 26.19 -9.82 6.95
C GLN A 141 25.03 -8.85 6.91
N ALA A 142 23.87 -9.25 7.45
CA ALA A 142 22.69 -8.40 7.56
C ALA A 142 22.93 -7.20 8.50
N GLN A 143 23.64 -7.43 9.64
CA GLN A 143 24.03 -6.35 10.56
C GLN A 143 24.96 -5.34 9.86
N ALA A 144 25.93 -5.82 9.09
CA ALA A 144 26.80 -4.95 8.32
C ALA A 144 26.04 -4.14 7.25
N ALA A 145 25.07 -4.76 6.56
CA ALA A 145 24.21 -4.08 5.61
C ALA A 145 23.34 -3.00 6.29
N ALA A 146 22.77 -3.31 7.46
CA ALA A 146 22.00 -2.36 8.25
C ALA A 146 22.84 -1.17 8.71
N ALA A 147 24.06 -1.43 9.21
CA ALA A 147 25.00 -0.40 9.65
C ALA A 147 25.41 0.54 8.51
N ALA A 148 25.73 -0.03 7.35
CA ALA A 148 26.06 0.74 6.15
C ALA A 148 24.87 1.58 5.66
N PHE A 149 23.65 1.02 5.70
CA PHE A 149 22.44 1.74 5.29
C PHE A 149 22.14 2.94 6.20
N LEU A 150 22.34 2.81 7.51
CA LEU A 150 22.08 3.87 8.47
C LEU A 150 23.26 4.82 8.69
N ASP A 151 24.42 4.52 8.09
CA ASP A 151 25.69 5.23 8.36
C ASP A 151 26.04 5.23 9.86
N LEU A 152 25.92 4.05 10.48
CA LEU A 152 26.17 3.83 11.91
C LEU A 152 27.27 2.78 12.12
N ASP A 153 27.89 2.82 13.32
CA ASP A 153 28.71 1.71 13.77
C ASP A 153 27.84 0.47 14.03
N ALA A 154 28.26 -0.69 13.52
CA ALA A 154 27.55 -1.95 13.71
C ALA A 154 27.34 -2.32 15.19
N ALA A 155 28.23 -1.85 16.07
CA ALA A 155 28.11 -2.06 17.53
C ALA A 155 26.87 -1.40 18.16
N ARG A 156 26.24 -0.44 17.46
CA ARG A 156 24.97 0.19 17.86
C ARG A 156 23.73 -0.62 17.47
N LEU A 157 23.91 -1.70 16.71
CA LEU A 157 22.83 -2.57 16.26
C LEU A 157 22.81 -3.85 17.11
N GLN A 158 21.71 -4.10 17.79
CA GLN A 158 21.52 -5.29 18.62
C GLN A 158 20.57 -6.26 17.90
N ALA A 159 21.05 -7.47 17.61
CA ALA A 159 20.20 -8.49 17.00
C ALA A 159 19.03 -8.84 17.93
N THR A 160 17.81 -8.72 17.40
CA THR A 160 16.56 -9.09 18.09
C THR A 160 15.97 -10.38 17.56
N GLY A 161 16.63 -11.00 16.58
CA GLY A 161 16.31 -12.29 16.03
C GLY A 161 15.80 -12.23 14.58
N ARG A 162 15.34 -13.38 14.09
CA ARG A 162 14.81 -13.56 12.74
C ARG A 162 13.29 -13.58 12.79
N SER A 163 12.65 -12.81 11.93
CA SER A 163 11.21 -12.90 11.69
C SER A 163 10.94 -13.80 10.48
N GLU A 164 9.89 -14.60 10.61
CA GLU A 164 9.36 -15.42 9.54
C GLU A 164 8.13 -14.75 8.94
N GLY A 165 7.88 -14.97 7.67
CA GLY A 165 6.75 -14.38 6.95
C GLY A 165 6.95 -14.47 5.45
N ALA A 166 6.22 -13.67 4.68
CA ALA A 166 6.38 -13.61 3.23
C ALA A 166 7.81 -13.23 2.83
N VAL A 167 8.45 -12.36 3.60
CA VAL A 167 9.88 -11.99 3.46
C VAL A 167 10.53 -12.19 4.83
N PRO A 168 11.26 -13.30 5.03
CA PRO A 168 12.05 -13.50 6.25
C PRO A 168 13.11 -12.41 6.40
N CYS A 169 13.29 -11.89 7.62
CA CYS A 169 14.23 -10.81 7.90
C CYS A 169 15.04 -11.06 9.15
N TRP A 170 16.27 -10.59 9.16
CA TRP A 170 17.07 -10.32 10.35
C TRP A 170 16.65 -8.96 10.91
N ASN A 171 16.36 -8.90 12.20
CA ASN A 171 15.90 -7.69 12.86
C ASN A 171 16.90 -7.20 13.87
N PHE A 172 17.13 -5.90 13.90
CA PHE A 172 18.07 -5.26 14.81
C PHE A 172 17.39 -4.06 15.49
N GLY A 173 17.48 -4.01 16.82
CA GLY A 173 17.21 -2.80 17.59
C GLY A 173 18.37 -1.81 17.42
N ILE A 174 18.09 -0.54 17.50
CA ILE A 174 19.09 0.53 17.31
C ILE A 174 19.29 1.23 18.65
N ASP A 175 20.54 1.27 19.12
CA ASP A 175 20.90 2.01 20.33
C ASP A 175 21.03 3.51 19.99
N ASP A 176 19.90 4.19 19.96
CA ASP A 176 19.76 5.64 19.72
C ASP A 176 19.05 6.38 20.86
N GLY A 177 18.76 5.67 21.95
CA GLY A 177 18.04 6.19 23.11
C GLY A 177 16.51 6.04 23.00
N ASP A 178 16.01 5.36 21.94
CA ASP A 178 14.62 5.00 21.75
C ASP A 178 14.51 3.47 21.58
N ASP A 179 13.91 2.80 22.56
CA ASP A 179 13.74 1.34 22.58
C ASP A 179 12.84 0.82 21.42
N THR A 180 12.17 1.72 20.68
CA THR A 180 11.31 1.38 19.56
C THR A 180 12.01 1.44 18.20
N SER A 181 13.25 1.95 18.16
CA SER A 181 14.00 2.09 16.91
C SER A 181 14.51 0.73 16.43
N TYR A 182 14.23 0.41 15.16
CA TYR A 182 14.64 -0.88 14.58
C TYR A 182 14.89 -0.80 13.07
N ILE A 183 15.66 -1.78 12.58
CA ILE A 183 15.86 -2.02 11.16
C ILE A 183 15.70 -3.51 10.85
N ALA A 184 15.04 -3.82 9.73
CA ALA A 184 14.83 -5.18 9.23
C ALA A 184 15.53 -5.34 7.87
N VAL A 185 16.37 -6.37 7.77
CA VAL A 185 17.15 -6.73 6.58
C VAL A 185 16.70 -8.10 6.10
N THR A 186 16.41 -8.24 4.81
CA THR A 186 15.94 -9.50 4.23
C THR A 186 16.99 -10.60 4.36
N VAL A 187 16.55 -11.82 4.68
CA VAL A 187 17.43 -12.98 4.70
C VAL A 187 17.96 -13.29 3.30
N SER A 188 17.09 -13.22 2.29
CA SER A 188 17.51 -13.35 0.89
C SER A 188 18.02 -12.01 0.36
N GLY A 189 19.27 -11.97 -0.04
CA GLY A 189 19.91 -10.82 -0.70
C GLY A 189 20.42 -9.71 0.23
N GLY A 190 20.04 -9.68 1.52
CA GLY A 190 20.55 -8.68 2.47
C GLY A 190 20.06 -7.25 2.23
N GLU A 191 18.85 -7.10 1.66
CA GLU A 191 18.26 -5.80 1.36
C GLU A 191 17.55 -5.20 2.58
N VAL A 192 17.63 -3.90 2.81
CA VAL A 192 16.87 -3.25 3.88
C VAL A 192 15.41 -3.17 3.48
N LEU A 193 14.56 -3.92 4.20
CA LEU A 193 13.12 -3.94 3.98
C LEU A 193 12.43 -2.76 4.66
N ARG A 194 12.83 -2.46 5.89
CA ARG A 194 12.20 -1.45 6.72
C ARG A 194 13.17 -0.88 7.75
N TYR A 195 13.05 0.40 7.98
CA TYR A 195 13.68 1.12 9.08
C TYR A 195 12.65 2.01 9.76
N TYR A 196 12.71 2.08 11.07
CA TYR A 196 11.92 2.98 11.89
C TYR A 196 12.76 3.50 13.05
N SER A 197 12.62 4.78 13.34
CA SER A 197 13.13 5.44 14.53
C SER A 197 12.06 6.42 15.04
N SER A 198 12.24 7.01 16.21
CA SER A 198 11.28 7.99 16.72
C SER A 198 11.13 9.15 15.74
N CYS A 199 9.90 9.34 15.29
CA CYS A 199 9.53 10.49 14.46
C CYS A 199 8.94 11.63 15.30
N ALA A 200 8.94 11.51 16.63
CA ALA A 200 8.64 12.62 17.52
C ALA A 200 9.78 13.63 17.45
N GLY A 201 9.44 14.88 17.24
CA GLY A 201 10.39 15.96 17.06
C GLY A 201 9.96 17.24 17.74
N GLY A 202 10.75 18.31 17.54
CA GLY A 202 10.41 19.67 17.90
C GLY A 202 9.33 20.26 16.98
N GLU A 203 9.11 21.55 17.13
CA GLU A 203 8.24 22.30 16.22
C GLU A 203 8.75 22.20 14.78
N PRO A 204 7.87 22.00 13.78
CA PRO A 204 8.26 21.98 12.37
C PRO A 204 9.02 23.24 11.96
N ALA A 205 10.19 23.05 11.36
CA ALA A 205 11.06 24.11 10.88
C ALA A 205 11.30 24.02 9.36
N LEU A 206 11.08 22.86 8.77
CA LEU A 206 11.25 22.63 7.34
C LEU A 206 9.93 22.73 6.60
N SER A 207 9.97 23.28 5.40
CA SER A 207 8.88 23.19 4.43
C SER A 207 8.76 21.76 3.87
N THR A 208 7.62 21.49 3.24
CA THR A 208 7.40 20.22 2.50
C THR A 208 8.50 19.96 1.47
N ASP A 209 8.90 20.99 0.71
CA ASP A 209 9.91 20.86 -0.34
C ASP A 209 11.29 20.53 0.23
N GLU A 210 11.69 21.19 1.33
CA GLU A 210 12.98 20.93 2.01
C GLU A 210 13.02 19.52 2.60
N ALA A 211 11.93 19.06 3.21
CA ALA A 211 11.83 17.70 3.74
C ALA A 211 11.82 16.65 2.62
N ALA A 212 11.15 16.92 1.49
CA ALA A 212 11.15 16.06 0.33
C ALA A 212 12.54 15.96 -0.33
N GLU A 213 13.29 17.06 -0.38
CA GLU A 213 14.68 17.02 -0.87
C GLU A 213 15.60 16.26 0.08
N ALA A 214 15.41 16.36 1.39
CA ALA A 214 16.13 15.55 2.37
C ALA A 214 15.86 14.04 2.17
N ALA A 215 14.60 13.68 1.92
CA ALA A 215 14.23 12.30 1.57
C ALA A 215 14.90 11.82 0.27
N ALA A 216 14.89 12.66 -0.77
CA ALA A 216 15.52 12.35 -2.05
C ALA A 216 17.05 12.19 -1.91
N ALA A 217 17.70 13.07 -1.14
CA ALA A 217 19.12 12.98 -0.84
C ALA A 217 19.47 11.69 -0.09
N PHE A 218 18.62 11.30 0.87
CA PHE A 218 18.77 10.04 1.60
C PHE A 218 18.75 8.83 0.65
N LEU A 219 17.83 8.78 -0.31
CA LEU A 219 17.73 7.70 -1.28
C LEU A 219 18.96 7.66 -2.22
N ARG A 220 19.36 8.81 -2.76
CA ARG A 220 20.56 8.91 -3.63
C ARG A 220 21.82 8.41 -2.91
N ALA A 221 22.01 8.81 -1.65
CA ALA A 221 23.17 8.39 -0.85
C ALA A 221 23.22 6.86 -0.62
N ARG A 222 22.10 6.16 -0.81
CA ARG A 222 21.97 4.70 -0.66
C ARG A 222 21.87 3.94 -1.98
N GLY A 223 22.17 4.64 -3.10
CA GLY A 223 22.21 4.05 -4.42
C GLY A 223 20.82 3.81 -5.05
N TYR A 224 19.75 4.39 -4.50
CA TYR A 224 18.44 4.38 -5.16
C TYR A 224 18.37 5.52 -6.19
N ASP A 225 18.97 5.29 -7.34
CA ASP A 225 18.98 6.25 -8.44
C ASP A 225 17.68 6.15 -9.25
N GLY A 226 17.34 7.24 -9.98
CA GLY A 226 16.17 7.27 -10.84
C GLY A 226 14.82 7.29 -10.10
N MET A 227 14.83 7.64 -8.83
CA MET A 227 13.60 7.78 -8.04
C MET A 227 12.99 9.18 -8.23
N ARG A 228 11.68 9.21 -8.49
CA ARG A 228 10.89 10.44 -8.63
C ARG A 228 9.86 10.52 -7.50
N LEU A 229 9.78 11.66 -6.85
CA LEU A 229 8.71 11.93 -5.87
C LEU A 229 7.35 11.95 -6.58
N ILE A 230 6.39 11.21 -6.06
CA ILE A 230 5.03 11.12 -6.63
C ILE A 230 3.94 11.52 -5.63
N ASP A 231 4.26 11.52 -4.35
CA ASP A 231 3.29 11.82 -3.30
C ASP A 231 3.96 12.26 -2.01
N THR A 232 3.29 13.15 -1.29
CA THR A 232 3.67 13.57 0.07
C THR A 232 2.46 13.57 0.98
N GLU A 233 2.63 13.05 2.19
CA GLU A 233 1.61 13.00 3.24
C GLU A 233 2.13 13.69 4.49
N ASP A 234 1.42 14.71 4.95
CA ASP A 234 1.72 15.39 6.21
C ASP A 234 1.29 14.50 7.39
N ALA A 235 2.23 14.10 8.21
CA ALA A 235 2.02 13.31 9.43
C ALA A 235 2.29 14.14 10.71
N GLY A 236 2.04 15.43 10.65
CA GLY A 236 2.18 16.39 11.74
C GLY A 236 3.63 16.82 11.98
N GLN A 237 4.41 16.08 12.75
CA GLN A 237 5.82 16.40 13.01
C GLN A 237 6.79 15.80 11.98
N SER A 238 6.26 15.13 10.98
CA SER A 238 7.04 14.46 9.93
C SER A 238 6.29 14.46 8.60
N LEU A 239 7.03 14.37 7.52
CA LEU A 239 6.52 14.20 6.16
C LEU A 239 6.81 12.78 5.68
N ILE A 240 5.82 12.12 5.09
CA ILE A 240 6.01 10.86 4.40
C ILE A 240 6.10 11.15 2.91
N CYS A 241 7.23 10.81 2.31
CA CYS A 241 7.50 10.99 0.89
C CYS A 241 7.44 9.63 0.19
N THR A 242 6.65 9.52 -0.87
CA THR A 242 6.57 8.32 -1.71
C THR A 242 7.25 8.60 -3.03
N PHE A 243 8.23 7.77 -3.36
CA PHE A 243 8.99 7.83 -4.59
C PHE A 243 8.70 6.61 -5.46
N CYS A 244 8.69 6.80 -6.78
CA CYS A 244 8.64 5.71 -7.76
C CYS A 244 9.87 5.72 -8.64
N TYR A 245 10.27 4.53 -9.07
CA TYR A 245 11.35 4.38 -10.04
C TYR A 245 10.93 4.85 -11.43
N VAL A 246 11.84 5.49 -12.15
CA VAL A 246 11.66 5.93 -13.53
C VAL A 246 12.67 5.20 -14.42
N GLN A 247 12.18 4.44 -15.39
CA GLN A 247 12.99 3.77 -16.40
C GLN A 247 12.75 4.43 -17.77
N ASP A 248 13.80 4.97 -18.39
CA ASP A 248 13.72 5.57 -19.73
C ASP A 248 12.58 6.62 -19.89
N GLY A 249 12.38 7.42 -18.85
CA GLY A 249 11.31 8.42 -18.79
C GLY A 249 9.91 7.89 -18.44
N VAL A 250 9.76 6.58 -18.27
CA VAL A 250 8.50 5.91 -17.91
C VAL A 250 8.44 5.65 -16.41
N LEU A 251 7.37 6.11 -15.75
CA LEU A 251 7.16 5.91 -14.33
C LEU A 251 6.74 4.46 -14.04
N CYS A 252 7.45 3.78 -13.15
CA CYS A 252 7.13 2.42 -12.72
C CYS A 252 6.35 2.49 -11.38
N THR A 253 5.02 2.66 -11.45
CA THR A 253 4.21 3.02 -10.27
C THR A 253 4.18 1.98 -9.17
N ALA A 254 4.54 0.73 -9.45
CA ALA A 254 4.64 -0.33 -8.45
C ALA A 254 5.98 -0.32 -7.69
N ASP A 255 7.04 0.26 -8.29
CA ASP A 255 8.38 0.28 -7.70
C ASP A 255 8.53 1.46 -6.74
N GLN A 256 7.89 1.35 -5.57
CA GLN A 256 7.80 2.44 -4.61
C GLN A 256 8.78 2.28 -3.45
N LEU A 257 9.39 3.40 -3.08
CA LEU A 257 10.09 3.60 -1.82
C LEU A 257 9.35 4.66 -1.00
N ARG A 258 9.20 4.42 0.30
CA ARG A 258 8.62 5.41 1.22
C ARG A 258 9.69 5.85 2.21
N VAL A 259 9.84 7.15 2.36
CA VAL A 259 10.78 7.78 3.31
C VAL A 259 9.99 8.72 4.21
N ARG A 260 10.19 8.60 5.52
CA ARG A 260 9.61 9.50 6.49
C ARG A 260 10.68 10.40 7.08
N VAL A 261 10.45 11.70 7.02
CA VAL A 261 11.41 12.74 7.41
C VAL A 261 10.81 13.60 8.52
N ARG A 262 11.56 13.87 9.56
CA ARG A 262 11.18 14.79 10.63
C ARG A 262 11.20 16.22 10.11
N LEU A 263 10.16 16.99 10.41
CA LEU A 263 10.03 18.38 9.97
C LEU A 263 10.82 19.39 10.82
N ASP A 264 11.30 19.00 12.00
CA ASP A 264 12.12 19.88 12.84
C ASP A 264 13.57 19.98 12.37
N ASN A 265 14.14 18.95 11.76
CA ASN A 265 15.58 18.88 11.47
C ASN A 265 15.98 18.13 10.20
N GLY A 266 15.02 17.56 9.45
CA GLY A 266 15.29 16.80 8.21
C GLY A 266 15.83 15.38 8.41
N THR A 267 15.89 14.88 9.64
CA THR A 267 16.34 13.52 9.90
C THR A 267 15.32 12.49 9.37
N VAL A 268 15.81 11.50 8.64
CA VAL A 268 14.97 10.37 8.21
C VAL A 268 14.69 9.48 9.42
N CYS A 269 13.41 9.29 9.73
CA CYS A 269 12.94 8.46 10.84
C CYS A 269 12.12 7.24 10.39
N GLY A 270 11.99 7.03 9.09
CA GLY A 270 11.34 5.84 8.54
C GLY A 270 11.71 5.60 7.09
N PHE A 271 11.78 4.31 6.74
CA PHE A 271 12.03 3.85 5.38
C PHE A 271 11.29 2.54 5.12
N SER A 272 10.79 2.37 3.92
CA SER A 272 10.22 1.10 3.46
C SER A 272 10.48 0.89 1.97
N SER A 273 11.02 -0.27 1.65
CA SER A 273 11.29 -0.74 0.29
C SER A 273 10.38 -1.90 -0.15
N ALA A 274 9.38 -2.26 0.65
CA ALA A 274 8.58 -3.46 0.43
C ALA A 274 8.01 -3.57 -0.99
N SER A 275 7.44 -2.48 -1.51
CA SER A 275 6.89 -2.45 -2.87
C SER A 275 8.00 -2.49 -3.93
N TYR A 276 9.11 -1.81 -3.68
CA TYR A 276 10.27 -1.83 -4.58
C TYR A 276 10.88 -3.24 -4.69
N LEU A 277 11.12 -3.90 -3.57
CA LEU A 277 11.65 -5.27 -3.56
C LEU A 277 10.70 -6.26 -4.24
N ASP A 278 9.40 -6.03 -4.12
CA ASP A 278 8.37 -6.86 -4.75
C ASP A 278 8.40 -6.78 -6.29
N THR A 279 8.57 -5.58 -6.85
CA THR A 279 8.21 -5.36 -8.25
C THR A 279 9.36 -4.85 -9.12
N HIS A 280 10.45 -4.34 -8.51
CA HIS A 280 11.51 -3.71 -9.27
C HIS A 280 12.26 -4.70 -10.16
N ARG A 281 12.25 -4.41 -11.44
CA ARG A 281 12.94 -5.14 -12.50
C ARG A 281 13.10 -4.27 -13.74
N ALA A 282 14.01 -4.62 -14.61
CA ALA A 282 14.05 -4.02 -15.94
C ALA A 282 12.79 -4.39 -16.74
N ARG A 283 12.19 -3.41 -17.40
CA ARG A 283 10.99 -3.56 -18.23
C ARG A 283 11.33 -3.31 -19.69
N THR A 284 10.66 -4.05 -20.56
CA THR A 284 10.74 -3.81 -22.02
C THR A 284 9.58 -2.94 -22.43
N LEU A 285 9.87 -1.80 -23.05
CA LEU A 285 8.84 -0.92 -23.60
C LEU A 285 8.22 -1.57 -24.85
N PRO A 286 6.88 -1.71 -24.93
CA PRO A 286 6.21 -2.17 -26.15
C PRO A 286 6.49 -1.21 -27.30
N ALA A 287 6.82 -1.75 -28.47
CA ALA A 287 7.02 -0.94 -29.69
C ALA A 287 5.68 -0.57 -30.36
N ASP A 288 4.61 -1.33 -30.08
CA ASP A 288 3.29 -1.22 -30.70
C ASP A 288 2.34 -0.37 -29.83
N THR A 289 2.67 0.91 -29.65
CA THR A 289 1.80 1.85 -28.93
C THR A 289 1.04 2.75 -29.89
N ILE A 290 -0.16 3.23 -29.47
CA ILE A 290 -0.97 4.16 -30.25
C ILE A 290 -0.47 5.60 -30.21
N GLY A 291 0.45 5.93 -29.27
CA GLY A 291 0.91 7.27 -28.98
C GLY A 291 -0.02 8.03 -28.01
N ALA A 292 0.57 8.94 -27.23
CA ALA A 292 -0.18 9.67 -26.22
C ALA A 292 -1.28 10.57 -26.79
N GLU A 293 -1.04 11.19 -27.95
CA GLU A 293 -2.03 12.04 -28.62
C GLU A 293 -3.29 11.24 -29.02
N ALA A 294 -3.12 10.05 -29.58
CA ALA A 294 -4.24 9.18 -29.92
C ALA A 294 -4.96 8.63 -28.68
N GLY A 295 -4.20 8.33 -27.61
CA GLY A 295 -4.77 7.89 -26.32
C GLY A 295 -5.64 8.94 -25.65
N GLN A 296 -5.37 10.23 -25.86
CA GLN A 296 -6.16 11.34 -25.32
C GLN A 296 -7.63 11.33 -25.78
N ALA A 297 -7.92 10.68 -26.90
CA ALA A 297 -9.31 10.52 -27.37
C ALA A 297 -10.21 9.74 -26.40
N ALA A 298 -9.64 8.97 -25.48
CA ALA A 298 -10.37 8.28 -24.42
C ALA A 298 -10.68 9.15 -23.20
N VAL A 299 -10.13 10.38 -23.13
CA VAL A 299 -10.43 11.34 -22.07
C VAL A 299 -11.77 12.00 -22.38
N PRO A 300 -12.74 12.05 -21.42
CA PRO A 300 -14.02 12.73 -21.61
C PRO A 300 -13.84 14.20 -22.00
N GLY A 301 -14.57 14.68 -23.01
CA GLY A 301 -14.44 16.03 -23.54
C GLY A 301 -14.86 17.16 -22.57
N ALA A 302 -15.45 16.81 -21.43
CA ALA A 302 -15.76 17.74 -20.34
C ALA A 302 -14.54 18.02 -19.43
N LEU A 303 -13.41 17.36 -19.66
CA LEU A 303 -12.20 17.51 -18.87
C LEU A 303 -11.09 18.16 -19.69
N GLN A 304 -10.39 19.11 -19.10
CA GLN A 304 -9.21 19.70 -19.70
C GLN A 304 -7.97 18.90 -19.31
N VAL A 305 -7.22 18.39 -20.29
CA VAL A 305 -5.91 17.76 -20.02
C VAL A 305 -4.88 18.85 -19.72
N VAL A 306 -4.27 18.77 -18.53
CA VAL A 306 -3.30 19.77 -18.03
C VAL A 306 -1.87 19.26 -18.24
N ASP A 307 -1.66 17.93 -18.07
CA ASP A 307 -0.37 17.30 -18.25
C ASP A 307 -0.53 15.83 -18.67
N THR A 308 0.55 15.24 -19.20
CA THR A 308 0.56 13.85 -19.67
C THR A 308 1.89 13.19 -19.38
N ARG A 309 1.82 11.97 -18.81
CA ARG A 309 3.01 11.14 -18.60
C ARG A 309 2.78 9.70 -19.05
N THR A 310 3.86 8.96 -19.22
CA THR A 310 3.81 7.53 -19.49
C THR A 310 4.17 6.75 -18.22
N ALA A 311 3.42 5.71 -17.91
CA ALA A 311 3.62 4.92 -16.73
C ALA A 311 3.32 3.43 -16.94
N PHE A 312 4.10 2.57 -16.29
CA PHE A 312 3.70 1.20 -16.05
C PHE A 312 2.81 1.17 -14.80
N LEU A 313 1.55 0.80 -15.00
CA LEU A 313 0.58 0.67 -13.92
C LEU A 313 0.34 -0.80 -13.59
N ARG A 314 0.40 -1.14 -12.31
CA ARG A 314 -0.10 -2.42 -11.81
C ARG A 314 -1.61 -2.27 -11.61
N LEU A 315 -2.37 -2.67 -12.60
CA LEU A 315 -3.82 -2.46 -12.59
C LEU A 315 -4.55 -3.59 -11.89
N TYR A 316 -4.17 -4.83 -12.18
CA TYR A 316 -4.87 -6.03 -11.68
C TYR A 316 -3.87 -7.17 -11.50
N GLY A 317 -3.82 -7.75 -10.30
CA GLY A 317 -2.89 -8.81 -9.98
C GLY A 317 -1.42 -8.41 -10.12
N ALA A 318 -0.58 -9.32 -10.62
CA ALA A 318 0.84 -9.07 -10.85
C ALA A 318 1.14 -8.41 -12.21
N ARG A 319 0.14 -8.23 -13.07
CA ARG A 319 0.33 -7.75 -14.43
C ARG A 319 0.46 -6.23 -14.46
N GLU A 320 1.57 -5.77 -15.05
CA GLU A 320 1.79 -4.36 -15.35
C GLU A 320 1.34 -4.03 -16.78
N THR A 321 0.74 -2.87 -16.96
CA THR A 321 0.27 -2.35 -18.24
C THR A 321 0.88 -0.99 -18.49
N LEU A 322 1.47 -0.79 -19.68
CA LEU A 322 1.92 0.53 -20.10
C LEU A 322 0.70 1.40 -20.41
N CYS A 323 0.62 2.54 -19.75
CA CYS A 323 -0.48 3.49 -19.91
C CYS A 323 0.05 4.90 -20.15
N TYR A 324 -0.76 5.70 -20.84
CA TYR A 324 -0.66 7.14 -20.79
C TYR A 324 -1.55 7.64 -19.66
N GLU A 325 -1.00 8.39 -18.73
CA GLU A 325 -1.76 9.05 -17.67
C GLU A 325 -1.94 10.51 -18.04
N TYR A 326 -3.19 10.95 -18.04
CA TYR A 326 -3.59 12.34 -18.31
C TYR A 326 -4.03 12.96 -17.00
N LEU A 327 -3.33 14.00 -16.56
CA LEU A 327 -3.82 14.88 -15.50
C LEU A 327 -4.89 15.76 -16.08
N CYS A 328 -6.09 15.65 -15.57
CA CYS A 328 -7.27 16.36 -16.04
C CYS A 328 -7.80 17.29 -14.96
N GLU A 329 -8.38 18.39 -15.38
CA GLU A 329 -9.05 19.36 -14.53
C GLU A 329 -10.47 19.62 -15.05
N THR A 330 -11.42 19.72 -14.13
CA THR A 330 -12.81 20.14 -14.42
C THR A 330 -12.92 21.65 -14.39
N ASP A 331 -14.01 22.20 -14.92
CA ASP A 331 -14.28 23.66 -14.95
C ASP A 331 -14.35 24.28 -13.54
N ASP A 332 -14.63 23.50 -12.51
CA ASP A 332 -14.66 23.90 -11.09
C ASP A 332 -13.32 23.65 -10.37
N GLY A 333 -12.26 23.28 -11.10
CA GLY A 333 -10.90 23.13 -10.59
C GLY A 333 -10.61 21.81 -9.88
N GLN A 334 -11.51 20.81 -9.97
CA GLN A 334 -11.22 19.48 -9.45
C GLN A 334 -10.27 18.74 -10.39
N ARG A 335 -9.34 17.99 -9.82
CA ARG A 335 -8.35 17.25 -10.58
C ARG A 335 -8.58 15.74 -10.51
N CYS A 336 -8.32 15.08 -11.62
CA CYS A 336 -8.28 13.63 -11.70
C CYS A 336 -7.17 13.16 -12.65
N VAL A 337 -6.73 11.93 -12.48
CA VAL A 337 -5.81 11.27 -13.41
C VAL A 337 -6.55 10.16 -14.13
N ILE A 338 -6.53 10.20 -15.45
CA ILE A 338 -7.12 9.17 -16.32
C ILE A 338 -5.98 8.37 -16.93
N ALA A 339 -5.96 7.08 -16.68
CA ALA A 339 -5.00 6.17 -17.27
C ALA A 339 -5.62 5.45 -18.48
N VAL A 340 -4.94 5.52 -19.61
CA VAL A 340 -5.36 4.92 -20.89
C VAL A 340 -4.29 3.94 -21.34
N ASN A 341 -4.67 2.72 -21.66
CA ASN A 341 -3.79 1.67 -22.14
C ASN A 341 -3.05 2.14 -23.42
N ALA A 342 -1.73 2.13 -23.39
CA ALA A 342 -0.89 2.62 -24.46
C ALA A 342 -0.99 1.80 -25.76
N ARG A 343 -1.49 0.56 -25.72
CA ARG A 343 -1.66 -0.30 -26.90
C ARG A 343 -3.07 -0.30 -27.43
N THR A 344 -4.09 -0.31 -26.56
CA THR A 344 -5.49 -0.47 -26.97
C THR A 344 -6.26 0.82 -27.04
N GLY A 345 -5.81 1.90 -26.40
CA GLY A 345 -6.54 3.15 -26.25
C GLY A 345 -7.73 3.07 -25.28
N GLN A 346 -7.89 1.96 -24.56
CA GLN A 346 -8.96 1.81 -23.58
C GLN A 346 -8.61 2.50 -22.27
N GLN A 347 -9.59 3.15 -21.67
CA GLN A 347 -9.48 3.72 -20.34
C GLN A 347 -9.38 2.58 -19.31
N GLU A 348 -8.31 2.57 -18.53
CA GLU A 348 -8.04 1.54 -17.54
C GLU A 348 -8.40 1.97 -16.11
N ARG A 349 -8.17 3.24 -15.78
CA ARG A 349 -8.39 3.77 -14.42
C ARG A 349 -8.72 5.25 -14.45
N ILE A 350 -9.60 5.67 -13.54
CA ILE A 350 -9.77 7.07 -13.14
C ILE A 350 -9.41 7.15 -11.66
N GLN A 351 -8.57 8.10 -11.30
CA GLN A 351 -8.21 8.40 -9.92
C GLN A 351 -8.48 9.87 -9.65
N THR A 352 -9.38 10.15 -8.72
CA THR A 352 -9.66 11.51 -8.26
C THR A 352 -8.65 11.88 -7.17
N SER A 353 -8.19 13.13 -7.17
CA SER A 353 -7.45 13.67 -6.04
C SER A 353 -8.47 14.14 -5.00
N ASP A 354 -8.71 13.34 -3.97
CA ASP A 354 -9.47 13.81 -2.81
C ASP A 354 -8.60 14.83 -2.05
N VAL A 355 -8.98 16.10 -2.16
CA VAL A 355 -8.32 17.25 -1.51
C VAL A 355 -8.46 17.21 0.03
N SER A 356 -9.22 16.24 0.57
CA SER A 356 -9.58 16.19 1.99
C SER A 356 -8.55 15.54 2.93
N GLY A 357 -7.42 15.05 2.42
CA GLY A 357 -6.44 14.28 3.22
C GLY A 357 -5.00 14.78 3.23
N GLY A 358 -4.69 15.97 2.73
CA GLY A 358 -3.30 16.48 2.73
C GLY A 358 -2.35 15.76 1.76
N VAL A 359 -2.87 14.89 0.91
CA VAL A 359 -2.11 14.17 -0.12
C VAL A 359 -2.00 15.06 -1.36
N GLN A 360 -0.78 15.51 -1.65
CA GLN A 360 -0.49 16.23 -2.89
C GLN A 360 0.10 15.26 -3.91
N MET A 361 -0.72 14.85 -4.91
CA MET A 361 -0.19 14.12 -6.05
C MET A 361 0.73 15.03 -6.87
N GLN A 362 1.99 14.66 -7.01
CA GLN A 362 2.91 15.28 -7.96
C GLN A 362 2.86 14.51 -9.29
N PHE A 363 2.59 15.24 -10.35
CA PHE A 363 2.46 14.68 -11.70
C PHE A 363 3.74 14.83 -12.52
#